data_9d56ef49d21ffb470f8cb61521f087d1
#
_entry.id   9d56ef49d21ffb470f8cb61521f087d1
#
_cell.length_a   1.000
_cell.length_b   1.000
_cell.length_c   1.000
_cell.angle_alpha   90.00
_cell.angle_beta   90.00
_cell.angle_gamma   90.00
#
_symmetry.space_group_name_H-M   'P 1'
#
loop_
_entity.id
_entity.type
_entity.pdbx_description
1 polymer ?
#
loop_
_entity_poly.entity_id
_entity_poly.type
_entity_poly.pdbx_seq_one_letter_code
_entity_poly.pdbx_strand_id
1 'polypeptide(L)'
;MQLRFKDSQHEKFFLDCMAHSKRDDSYHRAIFYTLGINPDTRANIQTIFDFKNDRIKPKGLEGSWQTSGSIKATLFAFNMWNGYTDEKLPSTPYDLFCCESAPYFLSLIHI
;
A
#
# COMPACT_ATOMS: atom_id res chain seq x y z
N MET A 1 8.47 -7.06 -16.92
CA MET A 1 8.25 -5.72 -16.41
C MET A 1 8.93 -5.52 -15.06
N GLN A 2 9.53 -4.38 -14.86
CA GLN A 2 10.34 -4.13 -13.68
C GLN A 2 9.75 -2.99 -12.85
N LEU A 3 9.49 -3.25 -11.57
CA LEU A 3 9.01 -2.23 -10.63
C LEU A 3 10.16 -1.31 -10.25
N ARG A 4 9.83 -0.03 -10.11
CA ARG A 4 10.76 0.96 -9.61
C ARG A 4 10.62 1.05 -8.09
N PHE A 5 11.66 0.70 -7.35
CA PHE A 5 11.64 0.81 -5.90
C PHE A 5 12.26 2.14 -5.45
N LYS A 6 11.71 2.69 -4.37
CA LYS A 6 12.17 3.94 -3.79
C LYS A 6 13.60 3.81 -3.24
N ASP A 7 13.85 2.69 -2.55
CA ASP A 7 15.14 2.38 -1.94
C ASP A 7 15.21 0.88 -1.63
N SER A 8 16.31 0.42 -1.01
CA SER A 8 16.49 -0.99 -0.68
C SER A 8 15.51 -1.49 0.38
N GLN A 9 15.07 -0.62 1.28
CA GLN A 9 14.08 -0.99 2.30
C GLN A 9 12.71 -1.23 1.68
N HIS A 10 12.35 -0.44 0.69
CA HIS A 10 11.11 -0.64 -0.06
C HIS A 10 11.12 -1.98 -0.78
N GLU A 11 12.21 -2.29 -1.47
CA GLU A 11 12.33 -3.55 -2.19
C GLU A 11 12.30 -4.74 -1.24
N LYS A 12 13.03 -4.67 -0.13
CA LYS A 12 13.06 -5.75 0.87
C LYS A 12 11.68 -5.98 1.46
N PHE A 13 10.98 -4.90 1.81
CA PHE A 13 9.61 -5.00 2.35
C PHE A 13 8.69 -5.71 1.37
N PHE A 14 8.75 -5.31 0.10
CA PHE A 14 7.93 -5.90 -0.95
C PHE A 14 8.19 -7.40 -1.06
N LEU A 15 9.46 -7.79 -1.15
CA LEU A 15 9.84 -9.20 -1.29
C LEU A 15 9.45 -10.01 -0.06
N ASP A 16 9.63 -9.46 1.14
CA ASP A 16 9.26 -10.15 2.38
C ASP A 16 7.75 -10.36 2.46
N CYS A 17 6.94 -9.34 2.12
CA CYS A 17 5.50 -9.47 2.13
C CYS A 17 5.01 -10.48 1.10
N MET A 18 5.59 -10.46 -0.09
CA MET A 18 5.23 -11.44 -1.13
C MET A 18 5.57 -12.87 -0.68
N ALA A 19 6.68 -13.05 0.03
CA ALA A 19 7.07 -14.36 0.55
C ALA A 19 6.09 -14.88 1.61
N HIS A 20 5.47 -13.99 2.37
CA HIS A 20 4.49 -14.36 3.40
C HIS A 20 3.05 -14.38 2.90
N SER A 21 2.80 -13.92 1.67
CA SER A 21 1.46 -13.88 1.14
C SER A 21 1.05 -15.26 0.60
N LYS A 22 -0.26 -15.50 0.55
CA LYS A 22 -0.81 -16.78 0.08
C LYS A 22 -0.83 -16.88 -1.44
N ARG A 23 -0.69 -15.74 -2.14
CA ARG A 23 -0.78 -15.69 -3.60
C ARG A 23 0.22 -14.70 -4.16
N ASP A 24 0.66 -14.95 -5.39
CA ASP A 24 1.48 -14.04 -6.17
C ASP A 24 0.67 -13.59 -7.37
N ASP A 25 -0.10 -12.52 -7.18
CA ASP A 25 -0.90 -11.93 -8.24
C ASP A 25 -0.76 -10.41 -8.25
N SER A 26 -1.39 -9.74 -9.21
CA SER A 26 -1.25 -8.29 -9.35
C SER A 26 -1.80 -7.52 -8.16
N TYR A 27 -2.84 -8.04 -7.50
CA TYR A 27 -3.42 -7.37 -6.32
C TYR A 27 -2.46 -7.39 -5.15
N HIS A 28 -1.85 -8.53 -4.86
CA HIS A 28 -0.87 -8.65 -3.78
C HIS A 28 0.37 -7.80 -4.07
N ARG A 29 0.87 -7.83 -5.30
CA ARG A 29 2.02 -6.99 -5.68
C ARG A 29 1.72 -5.52 -5.52
N ALA A 30 0.53 -5.08 -5.96
CA ALA A 30 0.14 -3.69 -5.88
C ALA A 30 0.05 -3.19 -4.43
N ILE A 31 -0.61 -3.96 -3.55
CA ILE A 31 -0.80 -3.53 -2.16
C ILE A 31 0.54 -3.48 -1.42
N PHE A 32 1.38 -4.50 -1.56
CA PHE A 32 2.65 -4.52 -0.84
C PHE A 32 3.66 -3.52 -1.40
N TYR A 33 3.65 -3.30 -2.71
CA TYR A 33 4.47 -2.26 -3.30
C TYR A 33 4.08 -0.89 -2.75
N THR A 34 2.79 -0.60 -2.75
CA THR A 34 2.28 0.71 -2.31
C THR A 34 2.55 0.96 -0.83
N LEU A 35 2.29 -0.04 0.01
CA LEU A 35 2.53 0.09 1.45
C LEU A 35 4.02 0.14 1.80
N GLY A 36 4.86 -0.34 0.90
CA GLY A 36 6.31 -0.32 1.11
C GLY A 36 6.97 1.04 0.84
N ILE A 37 6.28 1.96 0.17
CA ILE A 37 6.83 3.27 -0.16
C ILE A 37 7.04 4.13 1.10
N ASN A 38 6.12 4.05 2.04
CA ASN A 38 6.11 4.89 3.23
C ASN A 38 6.66 4.12 4.44
N PRO A 39 7.65 4.68 5.18
CA PRO A 39 8.20 3.99 6.34
C PRO A 39 7.18 3.68 7.43
N ASP A 40 6.18 4.54 7.62
CA ASP A 40 5.17 4.33 8.65
C ASP A 40 4.26 3.15 8.32
N THR A 41 3.87 2.98 7.06
CA THR A 41 3.07 1.82 6.65
C THR A 41 3.89 0.53 6.72
N ARG A 42 5.19 0.59 6.40
CA ARG A 42 6.08 -0.57 6.55
C ARG A 42 6.14 -1.04 7.99
N ALA A 43 6.32 -0.10 8.92
CA ALA A 43 6.46 -0.43 10.34
C ALA A 43 5.17 -0.97 10.94
N ASN A 44 4.02 -0.65 10.35
CA ASN A 44 2.71 -0.97 10.91
C ASN A 44 1.88 -1.88 10.00
N ILE A 45 2.55 -2.68 9.17
CA ILE A 45 1.87 -3.55 8.20
C ILE A 45 0.86 -4.49 8.87
N GLN A 46 1.15 -4.96 10.08
CA GLN A 46 0.26 -5.89 10.80
C GLN A 46 -1.06 -5.25 11.20
N THR A 47 -1.12 -3.92 11.29
CA THR A 47 -2.37 -3.21 11.59
C THR A 47 -3.17 -2.90 10.34
N ILE A 48 -2.58 -3.09 9.16
CA ILE A 48 -3.17 -2.73 7.87
C ILE A 48 -3.62 -3.96 7.09
N PHE A 49 -2.83 -5.04 7.12
CA PHE A 49 -3.10 -6.23 6.34
C PHE A 49 -3.06 -7.49 7.20
N ASP A 50 -4.06 -8.35 7.02
CA ASP A 50 -4.18 -9.63 7.73
C ASP A 50 -3.64 -10.74 6.82
N PHE A 51 -2.39 -11.15 7.05
CA PHE A 51 -1.75 -12.22 6.27
C PHE A 51 -2.41 -13.58 6.47
N LYS A 52 -2.98 -13.81 7.65
CA LYS A 52 -3.63 -15.09 7.96
C LYS A 52 -4.89 -15.29 7.13
N ASN A 53 -5.73 -14.25 7.05
CA ASN A 53 -7.00 -14.30 6.34
C ASN A 53 -6.94 -13.68 4.96
N ASP A 54 -5.78 -13.17 4.58
CA ASP A 54 -5.50 -12.60 3.25
C ASP A 54 -6.44 -11.46 2.90
N ARG A 55 -6.52 -10.46 3.77
CA ARG A 55 -7.41 -9.30 3.56
C ARG A 55 -6.90 -8.04 4.24
N ILE A 56 -7.40 -6.89 3.78
CA ILE A 56 -7.08 -5.61 4.39
C ILE A 56 -7.77 -5.44 5.73
N LYS A 57 -7.21 -4.56 6.57
CA LYS A 57 -7.76 -4.18 7.88
C LYS A 57 -8.12 -2.69 7.86
N PRO A 58 -9.35 -2.32 7.48
CA PRO A 58 -9.73 -0.90 7.39
C PRO A 58 -9.53 -0.11 8.68
N LYS A 59 -9.59 -0.76 9.85
CA LYS A 59 -9.33 -0.10 11.13
C LYS A 59 -7.91 0.46 11.23
N GLY A 60 -7.00 -0.01 10.42
CA GLY A 60 -5.63 0.53 10.37
C GLY A 60 -5.59 2.00 9.96
N LEU A 61 -6.62 2.48 9.25
CA LEU A 61 -6.73 3.90 8.91
C LEU A 61 -6.90 4.80 10.13
N GLU A 62 -7.38 4.26 11.24
CA GLU A 62 -7.60 5.00 12.49
C GLU A 62 -6.40 4.93 13.43
N GLY A 63 -5.31 4.29 13.03
CA GLY A 63 -4.14 4.16 13.88
C GLY A 63 -3.51 5.49 14.22
N SER A 64 -3.09 5.64 15.49
CA SER A 64 -2.46 6.87 15.96
C SER A 64 -1.11 7.15 15.28
N TRP A 65 -0.50 6.14 14.68
CA TRP A 65 0.75 6.27 13.94
C TRP A 65 0.57 6.89 12.54
N GLN A 66 -0.67 6.98 12.06
CA GLN A 66 -0.95 7.48 10.71
C GLN A 66 -0.62 8.96 10.58
N THR A 67 -0.01 9.32 9.44
CA THR A 67 0.24 10.69 9.01
C THR A 67 -0.57 10.96 7.76
N SER A 68 -0.59 12.20 7.27
CA SER A 68 -1.30 12.51 6.03
C SER A 68 -0.75 11.70 4.84
N GLY A 69 0.57 11.51 4.80
CA GLY A 69 1.20 10.73 3.74
C GLY A 69 0.92 9.24 3.85
N SER A 70 0.99 8.68 5.06
CA SER A 70 0.73 7.25 5.26
C SER A 70 -0.74 6.90 5.03
N ILE A 71 -1.68 7.79 5.40
CA ILE A 71 -3.10 7.58 5.14
C ILE A 71 -3.36 7.50 3.63
N LYS A 72 -2.75 8.39 2.83
CA LYS A 72 -2.90 8.35 1.38
C LYS A 72 -2.38 7.04 0.79
N ALA A 73 -1.21 6.58 1.23
CA ALA A 73 -0.66 5.33 0.76
C ALA A 73 -1.56 4.15 1.12
N THR A 74 -2.08 4.12 2.35
CA THR A 74 -2.97 3.06 2.82
C THR A 74 -4.27 3.04 2.02
N LEU A 75 -4.89 4.21 1.80
CA LEU A 75 -6.12 4.31 1.03
C LEU A 75 -5.93 3.85 -0.42
N PHE A 76 -4.82 4.26 -1.04
CA PHE A 76 -4.53 3.83 -2.40
C PHE A 76 -4.35 2.31 -2.47
N ALA A 77 -3.62 1.74 -1.51
CA ALA A 77 -3.44 0.31 -1.43
C ALA A 77 -4.77 -0.42 -1.28
N PHE A 78 -5.64 0.05 -0.39
CA PHE A 78 -6.96 -0.54 -0.18
C PHE A 78 -7.84 -0.42 -1.41
N ASN A 79 -7.79 0.72 -2.10
CA ASN A 79 -8.56 0.93 -3.31
C ASN A 79 -8.14 -0.05 -4.41
N MET A 80 -6.84 -0.28 -4.58
CA MET A 80 -6.34 -1.25 -5.55
C MET A 80 -6.69 -2.68 -5.18
N TRP A 81 -6.82 -2.96 -3.87
CA TRP A 81 -7.10 -4.32 -3.42
C TRP A 81 -8.53 -4.75 -3.75
N ASN A 82 -9.51 -3.92 -3.40
CA ASN A 82 -10.92 -4.30 -3.59
C ASN A 82 -11.86 -3.11 -3.85
N GLY A 83 -11.32 -1.96 -4.24
CA GLY A 83 -12.13 -0.77 -4.50
C GLY A 83 -12.55 -0.01 -3.24
N TYR A 84 -11.96 -0.33 -2.09
CA TYR A 84 -12.32 0.31 -0.82
C TYR A 84 -12.19 1.83 -0.90
N THR A 85 -13.19 2.52 -0.39
CA THR A 85 -13.19 3.99 -0.23
C THR A 85 -13.66 4.36 1.16
N ASP A 86 -13.26 5.56 1.61
CA ASP A 86 -13.68 6.09 2.91
C ASP A 86 -14.33 7.45 2.67
N GLU A 87 -15.55 7.62 3.13
CA GLU A 87 -16.33 8.86 2.90
C GLU A 87 -15.69 10.09 3.52
N LYS A 88 -14.90 9.91 4.56
CA LYS A 88 -14.29 11.01 5.32
C LYS A 88 -12.91 11.39 4.79
N LEU A 89 -12.33 10.60 3.90
CA LEU A 89 -10.97 10.79 3.44
C LEU A 89 -10.90 10.79 1.91
N PRO A 90 -9.99 11.57 1.31
CA PRO A 90 -9.81 11.55 -0.14
C PRO A 90 -9.29 10.18 -0.56
N SER A 91 -10.05 9.45 -1.37
CA SER A 91 -9.73 8.07 -1.76
C SER A 91 -9.62 7.89 -3.26
N THR A 92 -9.82 8.92 -4.07
CA THR A 92 -9.74 8.78 -5.52
C THR A 92 -8.27 8.70 -5.95
N PRO A 93 -7.98 8.01 -7.07
CA PRO A 93 -6.61 8.00 -7.59
C PRO A 93 -6.05 9.39 -7.84
N TYR A 94 -6.88 10.32 -8.27
CA TYR A 94 -6.45 11.71 -8.49
C TYR A 94 -5.91 12.33 -7.19
N ASP A 95 -6.67 12.22 -6.10
CA ASP A 95 -6.26 12.78 -4.82
C ASP A 95 -4.97 12.13 -4.31
N LEU A 96 -4.82 10.84 -4.55
CA LEU A 96 -3.67 10.08 -4.06
C LEU A 96 -2.42 10.32 -4.90
N PHE A 97 -2.59 10.56 -6.21
CA PHE A 97 -1.47 10.89 -7.09
C PHE A 97 -0.92 12.30 -6.87
N CYS A 98 -1.67 13.17 -6.21
CA CYS A 98 -1.21 14.52 -5.87
C CYS A 98 -0.33 14.50 -4.61
N CYS A 99 0.70 13.63 -4.57
CA CYS A 99 1.62 13.53 -3.46
C CYS A 99 3.03 13.20 -3.96
N GLU A 100 4.02 13.29 -3.07
CA GLU A 100 5.41 13.02 -3.42
C GLU A 100 5.67 11.55 -3.80
N SER A 101 4.76 10.65 -3.48
CA SER A 101 4.87 9.23 -3.85
C SER A 101 4.34 8.93 -5.26
N ALA A 102 3.81 9.92 -5.97
CA ALA A 102 3.21 9.71 -7.29
C ALA A 102 4.12 8.98 -8.29
N PRO A 103 5.45 9.28 -8.37
CA PRO A 103 6.31 8.56 -9.32
C PRO A 103 6.36 7.05 -9.07
N TYR A 104 6.21 6.62 -7.81
CA TYR A 104 6.22 5.20 -7.47
C TYR A 104 4.86 4.56 -7.77
N PHE A 105 3.77 5.26 -7.50
CA PHE A 105 2.43 4.78 -7.85
C PHE A 105 2.29 4.58 -9.36
N LEU A 106 2.88 5.47 -10.15
CA LEU A 106 2.83 5.36 -11.61
C LEU A 106 3.50 4.08 -12.13
N SER A 107 4.50 3.56 -11.42
CA SER A 107 5.14 2.32 -11.82
C SER A 107 4.20 1.12 -11.76
N LEU A 108 3.12 1.22 -10.98
CA LEU A 108 2.12 0.15 -10.84
C LEU A 108 1.22 0.01 -12.07
N ILE A 109 1.15 1.04 -12.91
CA ILE A 109 0.30 1.01 -14.11
C ILE A 109 0.69 -0.16 -15.03
N HIS A 110 1.95 -0.57 -14.96
CA HIS A 110 2.48 -1.61 -15.83
C HIS A 110 2.46 -3.02 -15.20
N ILE A 111 1.89 -3.16 -14.03
CA ILE A 111 1.80 -4.48 -13.37
C ILE A 111 0.67 -5.36 -13.99
#